data_2fc50b1181c4aab1b842eb8d583670d9
#
_entry.id   2fc50b1181c4aab1b842eb8d583670d9
#
_cell.length_a   1.000
_cell.length_b   1.000
_cell.length_c   1.000
_cell.angle_alpha   90.00
_cell.angle_beta   90.00
_cell.angle_gamma   90.00
#
_symmetry.space_group_name_H-M   'P 1'
#
loop_
_entity.id
_entity.type
_entity.pdbx_description
1 polymer ?
#
loop_
_entity_poly.entity_id
_entity_poly.type
_entity_poly.pdbx_seq_one_letter_code
_entity_poly.pdbx_strand_id
1 'polypeptide(L)'
;MSFAQEFRQIAEIVALVLLSCSFILTMWRVILGPTLPDRVLALDTLTVTAIGFIAVVGIKTGFTLYLDIAIALGLVGFLATVAFARFILSQKVKEEFAPGPGQEKTEDGA
;
A
#
# COMPACT_ATOMS: atom_id res chain seq x y z
N MET A 1 34.58 -7.60 -15.78
CA MET A 1 33.29 -7.67 -15.06
C MET A 1 32.62 -9.00 -15.33
N SER A 2 32.07 -9.59 -14.31
CA SER A 2 31.40 -10.87 -14.49
C SER A 2 30.00 -10.66 -15.07
N PHE A 3 29.49 -11.69 -15.72
CA PHE A 3 28.14 -11.73 -16.26
C PHE A 3 27.11 -11.42 -15.16
N ALA A 4 27.35 -11.91 -13.94
CA ALA A 4 26.46 -11.68 -12.82
C ALA A 4 26.34 -10.20 -12.46
N GLN A 5 27.42 -9.44 -12.52
CA GLN A 5 27.39 -8.01 -12.22
C GLN A 5 26.63 -7.23 -13.28
N GLU A 6 26.84 -7.55 -14.54
CA GLU A 6 26.10 -6.91 -15.63
C GLU A 6 24.61 -7.22 -15.53
N PHE A 7 24.26 -8.46 -15.27
CA PHE A 7 22.89 -8.89 -15.09
C PHE A 7 22.23 -8.14 -13.93
N ARG A 8 22.95 -8.01 -12.81
CA ARG A 8 22.44 -7.29 -11.65
C ARG A 8 22.16 -5.82 -11.96
N GLN A 9 23.07 -5.15 -12.67
CA GLN A 9 22.90 -3.75 -13.04
C GLN A 9 21.66 -3.55 -13.92
N ILE A 10 21.48 -4.42 -14.91
CA ILE A 10 20.32 -4.37 -15.79
C ILE A 10 19.05 -4.60 -14.99
N ALA A 11 19.06 -5.59 -14.09
CA ALA A 11 17.90 -5.89 -13.25
C ALA A 11 17.55 -4.71 -12.35
N GLU A 12 18.53 -4.04 -11.78
CA GLU A 12 18.30 -2.85 -10.94
C GLU A 12 17.63 -1.74 -11.72
N ILE A 13 18.12 -1.47 -12.92
CA ILE A 13 17.56 -0.41 -13.79
C ILE A 13 16.12 -0.75 -14.17
N VAL A 14 15.88 -1.99 -14.58
CA VAL A 14 14.54 -2.44 -14.95
C VAL A 14 13.61 -2.34 -13.75
N ALA A 15 14.07 -2.75 -12.58
CA ALA A 15 13.27 -2.67 -11.35
C ALA A 15 12.91 -1.23 -11.01
N LEU A 16 13.86 -0.30 -11.12
CA LEU A 16 13.62 1.11 -10.86
C LEU A 16 12.60 1.70 -11.82
N VAL A 17 12.70 1.37 -13.10
CA VAL A 17 11.75 1.85 -14.11
C VAL A 17 10.35 1.33 -13.82
N LEU A 18 10.23 0.05 -13.52
CA LEU A 18 8.94 -0.57 -13.21
C LEU A 18 8.33 0.01 -11.93
N LEU A 19 9.16 0.21 -10.91
CA LEU A 19 8.71 0.81 -9.65
C LEU A 19 8.25 2.25 -9.85
N SER A 20 8.97 3.01 -10.68
CA SER A 20 8.57 4.39 -11.00
C SER A 20 7.22 4.43 -11.72
N CYS A 21 7.02 3.57 -12.69
CA CYS A 21 5.74 3.46 -13.39
C CYS A 21 4.62 3.07 -12.43
N SER A 22 4.87 2.10 -11.58
CA SER A 22 3.90 1.66 -10.57
C SER A 22 3.54 2.78 -9.61
N PHE A 23 4.54 3.56 -9.20
CA PHE A 23 4.33 4.70 -8.31
C PHE A 23 3.41 5.74 -8.94
N ILE A 24 3.69 6.09 -10.19
CA ILE A 24 2.88 7.07 -10.92
C ILE A 24 1.45 6.58 -11.10
N LEU A 25 1.28 5.32 -11.49
CA LEU A 25 -0.04 4.72 -11.66
C LEU A 25 -0.81 4.68 -10.35
N THR A 26 -0.13 4.37 -9.26
CA THR A 26 -0.76 4.33 -7.93
C THR A 26 -1.20 5.70 -7.48
N MET A 27 -0.36 6.73 -7.71
CA MET A 27 -0.72 8.11 -7.41
C MET A 27 -1.96 8.55 -8.19
N TRP A 28 -2.00 8.19 -9.45
CA TRP A 28 -3.16 8.47 -10.29
C TRP A 28 -4.42 7.83 -9.70
N ARG A 29 -4.30 6.60 -9.25
CA ARG A 29 -5.41 5.86 -8.67
C ARG A 29 -5.89 6.47 -7.35
N VAL A 30 -4.97 6.97 -6.53
CA VAL A 30 -5.32 7.65 -5.28
C VAL A 30 -6.19 8.88 -5.57
N ILE A 31 -5.82 9.64 -6.60
CA ILE A 31 -6.55 10.85 -6.96
C ILE A 31 -7.93 10.51 -7.52
N LEU A 32 -8.03 9.48 -8.36
CA LEU A 32 -9.26 9.11 -9.04
C LEU A 32 -10.12 8.10 -8.29
N GLY A 33 -9.64 7.57 -7.16
CA GLY A 33 -10.37 6.55 -6.41
C GLY A 33 -11.74 7.02 -5.96
N PRO A 34 -12.83 6.41 -6.46
CA PRO A 34 -14.18 6.87 -6.14
C PRO A 34 -14.62 6.51 -4.72
N THR A 35 -14.07 5.45 -4.15
CA THR A 35 -14.46 4.97 -2.82
C THR A 35 -13.31 5.04 -1.84
N LEU A 36 -13.63 5.07 -0.55
CA LEU A 36 -12.63 5.06 0.49
C LEU A 36 -11.77 3.78 0.46
N PRO A 37 -12.33 2.58 0.29
CA PRO A 37 -11.51 1.38 0.17
C PRO A 37 -10.52 1.40 -0.98
N ASP A 38 -10.91 1.97 -2.12
CA ASP A 38 -10.01 2.11 -3.28
C ASP A 38 -8.81 2.98 -2.95
N ARG A 39 -9.03 4.09 -2.24
CA ARG A 39 -7.96 4.99 -1.82
C ARG A 39 -7.03 4.33 -0.82
N VAL A 40 -7.59 3.59 0.14
CA VAL A 40 -6.80 2.88 1.14
C VAL A 40 -5.92 1.82 0.48
N LEU A 41 -6.46 1.06 -0.47
CA LEU A 41 -5.70 0.08 -1.23
C LEU A 41 -4.58 0.74 -2.03
N ALA A 42 -4.88 1.87 -2.65
CA ALA A 42 -3.88 2.60 -3.44
C ALA A 42 -2.76 3.12 -2.54
N LEU A 43 -3.08 3.63 -1.36
CA LEU A 43 -2.08 4.07 -0.39
C LEU A 43 -1.21 2.90 0.09
N ASP A 44 -1.82 1.74 0.30
CA ASP A 44 -1.09 0.54 0.68
C ASP A 44 -0.10 0.13 -0.42
N THR A 45 -0.56 0.12 -1.66
CA THR A 45 0.29 -0.17 -2.82
C THR A 45 1.43 0.85 -2.93
N LEU A 46 1.13 2.13 -2.65
CA LEU A 46 2.13 3.18 -2.65
C LEU A 46 3.23 2.89 -1.62
N THR A 47 2.83 2.47 -0.43
CA THR A 47 3.78 2.10 0.64
C THR A 47 4.67 0.95 0.20
N VAL A 48 4.08 -0.11 -0.36
CA VAL A 48 4.83 -1.26 -0.86
C VAL A 48 5.81 -0.84 -1.97
N THR A 49 5.37 0.01 -2.87
CA THR A 49 6.22 0.53 -3.95
C THR A 49 7.39 1.34 -3.38
N ALA A 50 7.13 2.16 -2.35
CA ALA A 50 8.17 2.93 -1.68
C ALA A 50 9.19 2.01 -1.00
N ILE A 51 8.72 0.96 -0.35
CA ILE A 51 9.61 -0.05 0.26
C ILE A 51 10.48 -0.69 -0.82
N GLY A 52 9.90 -1.02 -1.97
CA GLY A 52 10.63 -1.55 -3.10
C GLY A 52 11.72 -0.61 -3.60
N PHE A 53 11.41 0.69 -3.71
CA PHE A 53 12.39 1.71 -4.07
C PHE A 53 13.56 1.73 -3.08
N ILE A 54 13.25 1.77 -1.80
CA ILE A 54 14.27 1.81 -0.75
C ILE A 54 15.15 0.57 -0.82
N ALA A 55 14.54 -0.59 -1.04
CA ALA A 55 15.27 -1.85 -1.16
C ALA A 55 16.22 -1.85 -2.36
N VAL A 56 15.74 -1.40 -3.53
CA VAL A 56 16.58 -1.35 -4.74
C VAL A 56 17.73 -0.36 -4.56
N VAL A 57 17.45 0.80 -3.98
CA VAL A 57 18.50 1.79 -3.68
C VAL A 57 19.52 1.20 -2.71
N GLY A 58 19.05 0.45 -1.72
CA GLY A 58 19.93 -0.22 -0.77
C GLY A 58 20.85 -1.24 -1.44
N ILE A 59 20.32 -2.02 -2.37
CA ILE A 59 21.11 -2.97 -3.16
C ILE A 59 22.14 -2.23 -4.01
N LYS A 60 21.71 -1.15 -4.66
CA LYS A 60 22.58 -0.39 -5.55
C LYS A 60 23.72 0.31 -4.81
N THR A 61 23.41 0.91 -3.65
CA THR A 61 24.40 1.66 -2.87
C THR A 61 25.21 0.77 -1.94
N GLY A 62 24.68 -0.41 -1.59
CA GLY A 62 25.35 -1.33 -0.66
C GLY A 62 25.21 -0.95 0.81
N PHE A 63 24.41 0.07 1.14
CA PHE A 63 24.20 0.46 2.53
C PHE A 63 23.10 -0.37 3.17
N THR A 64 23.42 -1.03 4.27
CA THR A 64 22.45 -1.84 5.01
C THR A 64 21.40 -1.00 5.73
N LEU A 65 21.69 0.30 5.94
CA LEU A 65 20.75 1.22 6.57
C LEU A 65 19.43 1.31 5.78
N TYR A 66 19.52 1.32 4.47
CA TYR A 66 18.31 1.33 3.62
C TYR A 66 17.47 0.08 3.80
N LEU A 67 18.12 -1.05 4.00
CA LEU A 67 17.44 -2.31 4.25
C LEU A 67 16.70 -2.27 5.59
N ASP A 68 17.32 -1.71 6.60
CA ASP A 68 16.70 -1.56 7.92
C ASP A 68 15.46 -0.68 7.84
N ILE A 69 15.54 0.41 7.09
CA ILE A 69 14.39 1.31 6.87
C ILE A 69 13.27 0.56 6.14
N ALA A 70 13.62 -0.22 5.13
CA ALA A 70 12.64 -0.98 4.36
C ALA A 70 11.92 -2.00 5.23
N ILE A 71 12.64 -2.69 6.10
CA ILE A 71 12.06 -3.66 7.02
C ILE A 71 11.13 -2.96 8.02
N ALA A 72 11.57 -1.84 8.59
CA ALA A 72 10.76 -1.07 9.52
C ALA A 72 9.46 -0.57 8.87
N LEU A 73 9.57 -0.03 7.67
CA LEU A 73 8.41 0.41 6.90
C LEU A 73 7.47 -0.74 6.56
N GLY A 74 8.03 -1.90 6.24
CA GLY A 74 7.24 -3.09 5.97
C GLY A 74 6.42 -3.54 7.17
N LEU A 75 7.03 -3.52 8.34
CA LEU A 75 6.33 -3.88 9.58
C LEU A 75 5.23 -2.88 9.91
N VAL A 76 5.54 -1.58 9.83
CA VAL A 76 4.55 -0.53 10.09
C VAL A 76 3.45 -0.58 9.04
N GLY A 77 3.81 -0.80 7.78
CA GLY A 77 2.84 -0.92 6.70
C GLY A 77 1.91 -2.09 6.88
N PHE A 78 2.43 -3.23 7.33
CA PHE A 78 1.60 -4.40 7.64
C PHE A 78 0.58 -4.09 8.73
N LEU A 79 1.03 -3.45 9.81
CA LEU A 79 0.14 -3.05 10.89
C LEU A 79 -0.93 -2.08 10.40
N ALA A 80 -0.53 -1.11 9.57
CA ALA A 80 -1.46 -0.14 9.00
C ALA A 80 -2.49 -0.83 8.11
N THR A 81 -2.05 -1.78 7.28
CA THR A 81 -2.94 -2.52 6.39
C THR A 81 -3.97 -3.31 7.18
N VAL A 82 -3.54 -3.99 8.23
CA VAL A 82 -4.45 -4.76 9.09
C VAL A 82 -5.43 -3.83 9.79
N ALA A 83 -4.96 -2.69 10.28
CA ALA A 83 -5.82 -1.71 10.95
C ALA A 83 -6.87 -1.15 10.00
N PHE A 84 -6.48 -0.80 8.78
CA PHE A 84 -7.43 -0.30 7.77
C PHE A 84 -8.42 -1.38 7.35
N ALA A 85 -7.95 -2.61 7.19
CA ALA A 85 -8.81 -3.72 6.82
C ALA A 85 -9.88 -3.95 7.87
N ARG A 86 -9.50 -3.91 9.14
CA ARG A 86 -10.43 -4.05 10.26
C ARG A 86 -11.41 -2.89 10.32
N PHE A 87 -10.92 -1.68 10.08
CA PHE A 87 -11.77 -0.49 10.09
C PHE A 87 -12.81 -0.57 8.99
N ILE A 88 -12.40 -0.92 7.78
CA ILE A 88 -13.31 -1.06 6.64
C ILE A 88 -14.33 -2.16 6.88
N LEU A 89 -13.88 -3.30 7.41
CA LEU A 89 -14.77 -4.40 7.73
C LEU A 89 -15.78 -4.00 8.78
N SER A 90 -15.34 -3.28 9.82
CA SER A 90 -16.22 -2.79 10.88
C SER A 90 -17.28 -1.84 10.33
N GLN A 91 -16.90 -0.92 9.45
CA GLN A 91 -17.84 -0.02 8.80
C GLN A 91 -18.85 -0.76 7.93
N LYS A 92 -18.37 -1.74 7.17
CA LYS A 92 -19.22 -2.53 6.29
C LYS A 92 -20.24 -3.35 7.10
N VAL A 93 -19.80 -3.92 8.21
CA VAL A 93 -20.69 -4.66 9.11
C VAL A 93 -21.72 -3.71 9.72
N LYS A 94 -21.31 -2.52 10.13
CA LYS A 94 -22.22 -1.50 10.65
C LYS A 94 -23.27 -1.11 9.62
N GLU A 95 -22.89 -0.89 8.38
CA GLU A 95 -23.81 -0.57 7.30
C GLU A 95 -24.77 -1.71 7.02
N GLU A 96 -24.29 -2.94 7.07
CA GLU A 96 -25.09 -4.13 6.83
C GLU A 96 -26.12 -4.35 7.92
N PHE A 97 -25.74 -4.12 9.17
CA PHE A 97 -26.62 -4.31 10.33
C PHE A 97 -27.33 -3.04 10.75
N ALA A 98 -26.95 -1.88 10.21
CA ALA A 98 -27.65 -0.63 10.49
C ALA A 98 -29.05 -0.67 9.87
N PRO A 99 -30.09 -0.34 10.63
CA PRO A 99 -31.43 -0.28 10.05
C PRO A 99 -31.52 0.85 9.02
N GLY A 100 -32.33 0.65 8.00
CA GLY A 100 -32.66 1.71 7.05
C GLY A 100 -33.40 2.85 7.76
N PRO A 101 -33.59 4.01 7.08
CA PRO A 101 -34.18 5.17 7.74
C PRO A 101 -35.50 4.88 8.42
N GLY A 102 -36.33 4.03 7.85
CA GLY A 102 -37.62 3.67 8.45
C GLY A 102 -37.45 2.72 9.63
N GLN A 103 -36.48 1.81 9.55
CA GLN A 103 -36.23 0.85 10.62
C GLN A 103 -35.62 1.50 11.85
N GLU A 104 -34.78 2.51 11.63
CA GLU A 104 -34.20 3.27 12.74
C GLU A 104 -35.28 3.92 13.58
N LYS A 105 -36.26 4.56 12.92
CA LYS A 105 -37.36 5.18 13.61
C LYS A 105 -38.22 4.18 14.38
N THR A 106 -38.38 2.98 13.82
CA THR A 106 -39.14 1.92 14.46
C THR A 106 -38.46 1.44 15.74
N GLU A 107 -37.16 1.29 15.70
CA GLU A 107 -36.40 0.86 16.87
C GLU A 107 -36.42 1.92 17.96
N ASP A 108 -36.23 3.18 17.58
CA ASP A 108 -36.28 4.29 18.53
C ASP A 108 -37.69 4.52 19.09
N GLY A 109 -38.68 4.22 18.30
CA GLY A 109 -40.08 4.36 18.72
C GLY A 109 -40.57 3.24 19.61
N ALA A 110 -39.84 2.16 19.61
CA ALA A 110 -40.15 1.05 20.50
C ALA A 110 -39.70 1.34 21.93
#